data_5f8d3b33eadb4c919ae9df9e670a5fb0
#
_entry.id   5f8d3b33eadb4c919ae9df9e670a5fb0
#
_cell.length_a   1.000
_cell.length_b   1.000
_cell.length_c   1.000
_cell.angle_alpha   90.00
_cell.angle_beta   90.00
_cell.angle_gamma   90.00
#
_symmetry.space_group_name_H-M   'P 1'
#
loop_
_entity.id
_entity.type
_entity.pdbx_description
1 polymer ?
#
loop_
_entity_poly.entity_id
_entity_poly.type
_entity_poly.pdbx_seq_one_letter_code
_entity_poly.pdbx_strand_id
1 'polypeptide(L)'
;MNKILAVLFLSFCNLCFAGTMRHDVPENKYIEFGNKFYCVKKIIGVTEENNNKTYSIGSCVILNSNWVITCAHLVEEKIDYIYIEIEGQEYIIDKFIVNKDYSSEKMQADIAIGFCKKGFGNIAEPELYETKIKINDYCSFAGYGRYGNMLVGAKKYDGKIRGGTNIIDSYFKKDMVIISGSKDNTKTQLEFLPNVGDSGGGLFIRGKLAGITSLILSKDKIADSNYGDEGAFVQIYPYLDWIKKYVQKK
;
A
#
# COMPACT_ATOMS: atom_id res chain seq x y z
N MET A 1 -6.88 -21.09 20.74
CA MET A 1 -7.15 -19.89 19.93
C MET A 1 -5.97 -18.94 20.06
N ASN A 2 -5.01 -18.99 19.14
CA ASN A 2 -3.88 -18.08 19.14
C ASN A 2 -4.38 -16.69 18.72
N LYS A 3 -4.24 -15.70 19.61
CA LYS A 3 -4.55 -14.30 19.28
C LYS A 3 -3.51 -13.81 18.28
N ILE A 4 -3.94 -13.59 17.05
CA ILE A 4 -3.17 -12.86 16.04
C ILE A 4 -3.09 -11.41 16.56
N LEU A 5 -1.87 -10.95 16.86
CA LEU A 5 -1.64 -9.57 17.27
C LEU A 5 -1.45 -8.74 15.99
N ALA A 6 -2.41 -7.88 15.69
CA ALA A 6 -2.22 -6.86 14.66
C ALA A 6 -1.30 -5.79 15.23
N VAL A 7 -0.15 -5.61 14.62
CA VAL A 7 0.79 -4.54 15.00
C VAL A 7 0.51 -3.36 14.08
N LEU A 8 -0.20 -2.37 14.63
CA LEU A 8 -0.26 -1.05 14.06
C LEU A 8 1.07 -0.38 14.39
N PHE A 9 1.92 -0.16 13.40
CA PHE A 9 3.15 0.58 13.61
C PHE A 9 2.86 2.08 13.71
N LEU A 10 2.56 2.53 14.91
CA LEU A 10 2.88 3.87 15.36
C LEU A 10 4.38 3.84 15.72
N SER A 11 5.24 4.05 14.77
CA SER A 11 6.67 4.05 15.03
C SER A 11 7.35 5.25 14.41
N PHE A 12 7.80 6.11 15.28
CA PHE A 12 8.97 6.95 15.06
C PHE A 12 10.16 6.05 14.73
N CYS A 13 10.52 5.90 13.47
CA CYS A 13 11.91 5.62 13.11
C CYS A 13 12.17 5.77 11.60
N ASN A 14 13.13 6.59 11.30
CA ASN A 14 13.79 6.73 10.02
C ASN A 14 14.18 5.37 9.44
N LEU A 15 13.56 4.95 8.33
CA LEU A 15 14.04 4.02 7.31
C LEU A 15 12.86 3.28 6.63
N CYS A 16 12.65 3.54 5.37
CA CYS A 16 11.51 3.09 4.56
C CYS A 16 11.90 2.05 3.50
N PHE A 17 10.97 1.19 3.05
CA PHE A 17 11.39 -0.01 2.29
C PHE A 17 10.22 -0.81 1.60
N ALA A 18 10.37 -1.48 0.43
CA ALA A 18 9.36 -2.21 -0.39
C ALA A 18 9.32 -3.74 -0.23
N GLY A 19 8.22 -4.38 0.10
CA GLY A 19 7.82 -5.78 0.17
C GLY A 19 8.82 -6.94 0.17
N THR A 20 8.41 -8.13 0.56
CA THR A 20 9.25 -9.33 0.53
C THR A 20 8.91 -10.23 -0.65
N MET A 21 9.96 -10.72 -1.28
CA MET A 21 9.96 -11.54 -2.48
C MET A 21 10.21 -13.01 -2.13
N ARG A 22 9.83 -13.90 -2.98
CA ARG A 22 10.32 -15.29 -2.89
C ARG A 22 11.85 -15.31 -2.90
N HIS A 23 12.42 -16.15 -2.09
CA HIS A 23 13.88 -16.28 -1.94
C HIS A 23 14.59 -16.92 -3.14
N ASP A 24 13.84 -17.64 -3.98
CA ASP A 24 14.30 -18.39 -5.15
C ASP A 24 14.01 -17.67 -6.49
N VAL A 25 13.48 -16.44 -6.46
CA VAL A 25 13.20 -15.62 -7.65
C VAL A 25 14.06 -14.36 -7.63
N PRO A 26 14.77 -14.02 -8.73
CA PRO A 26 15.59 -12.83 -8.81
C PRO A 26 14.80 -11.53 -8.59
N GLU A 27 15.35 -10.61 -7.80
CA GLU A 27 14.75 -9.33 -7.44
C GLU A 27 14.34 -8.47 -8.63
N ASN A 28 15.15 -8.47 -9.71
CA ASN A 28 14.86 -7.67 -10.90
C ASN A 28 13.48 -7.98 -11.51
N LYS A 29 12.98 -9.23 -11.37
CA LYS A 29 11.64 -9.61 -11.83
C LYS A 29 10.52 -8.84 -11.13
N TYR A 30 10.69 -8.58 -9.83
CA TYR A 30 9.74 -7.81 -9.04
C TYR A 30 9.81 -6.32 -9.34
N ILE A 31 11.00 -5.78 -9.63
CA ILE A 31 11.16 -4.39 -10.08
C ILE A 31 10.54 -4.22 -11.48
N GLU A 32 10.87 -5.10 -12.43
CA GLU A 32 10.29 -5.09 -13.79
C GLU A 32 8.75 -5.20 -13.75
N PHE A 33 8.23 -6.04 -12.84
CA PHE A 33 6.78 -6.19 -12.66
C PHE A 33 6.16 -4.95 -12.03
N GLY A 34 6.76 -4.39 -10.97
CA GLY A 34 6.30 -3.19 -10.29
C GLY A 34 6.23 -1.97 -11.22
N ASN A 35 7.21 -1.83 -12.11
CA ASN A 35 7.26 -0.75 -13.09
C ASN A 35 6.08 -0.73 -14.08
N LYS A 36 5.27 -1.77 -14.15
CA LYS A 36 4.04 -1.80 -14.97
C LYS A 36 2.89 -1.01 -14.33
N PHE A 37 2.97 -0.71 -13.04
CA PHE A 37 1.94 0.01 -12.28
C PHE A 37 2.21 1.51 -12.27
N TYR A 38 2.10 2.17 -13.41
CA TYR A 38 2.41 3.61 -13.59
C TYR A 38 1.60 4.53 -12.68
N CYS A 39 0.41 4.12 -12.25
CA CYS A 39 -0.43 4.87 -11.32
C CYS A 39 0.01 4.76 -9.86
N VAL A 40 0.83 3.77 -9.49
CA VAL A 40 1.37 3.63 -8.13
C VAL A 40 2.58 4.55 -7.98
N LYS A 41 2.58 5.38 -6.95
CA LYS A 41 3.64 6.36 -6.67
C LYS A 41 4.05 6.33 -5.22
N LYS A 42 5.26 6.82 -4.99
CA LYS A 42 5.80 7.07 -3.65
C LYS A 42 5.19 8.35 -3.08
N ILE A 43 4.59 8.26 -1.89
CA ILE A 43 4.10 9.40 -1.13
C ILE A 43 5.02 9.65 0.05
N ILE A 44 5.34 10.90 0.31
CA ILE A 44 6.32 11.31 1.31
C ILE A 44 5.70 12.35 2.21
N GLY A 45 5.63 12.05 3.50
CA GLY A 45 5.31 13.01 4.54
C GLY A 45 6.57 13.66 5.10
N VAL A 46 6.53 14.95 5.34
CA VAL A 46 7.63 15.73 5.91
C VAL A 46 7.18 16.35 7.22
N THR A 47 7.97 16.14 8.27
CA THR A 47 7.80 16.80 9.57
C THR A 47 9.04 17.63 9.86
N GLU A 48 8.84 18.91 10.20
CA GLU A 48 9.92 19.87 10.48
C GLU A 48 9.93 20.21 11.97
N GLU A 49 10.96 19.79 12.69
CA GLU A 49 11.15 20.12 14.09
C GLU A 49 12.57 20.63 14.35
N ASN A 50 12.71 21.81 14.98
CA ASN A 50 14.01 22.40 15.36
C ASN A 50 15.01 22.49 14.19
N ASN A 51 14.58 22.89 13.00
CA ASN A 51 15.35 22.94 11.76
C ASN A 51 15.80 21.56 11.22
N ASN A 52 15.30 20.47 11.76
CA ASN A 52 15.52 19.13 11.22
C ASN A 52 14.26 18.65 10.48
N LYS A 53 14.45 18.03 9.31
CA LYS A 53 13.39 17.39 8.54
C LYS A 53 13.45 15.89 8.77
N THR A 54 12.31 15.32 9.11
CA THR A 54 12.11 13.87 9.11
C THR A 54 11.14 13.49 8.00
N TYR A 55 11.33 12.31 7.43
CA TYR A 55 10.57 11.85 6.29
C TYR A 55 9.88 10.54 6.63
N SER A 56 8.57 10.48 6.42
CA SER A 56 7.81 9.24 6.39
C SER A 56 7.51 8.88 4.93
N ILE A 57 7.61 7.59 4.59
CA ILE A 57 7.38 7.14 3.22
C ILE A 57 6.27 6.09 3.21
N GLY A 58 5.38 6.25 2.25
CA GLY A 58 4.35 5.32 1.91
C GLY A 58 4.19 5.20 0.39
N SER A 59 3.10 4.60 0.00
CA SER A 59 2.67 4.46 -1.38
C SER A 59 1.29 5.08 -1.57
N CYS A 60 0.95 5.42 -2.79
CA CYS A 60 -0.39 5.87 -3.16
C CYS A 60 -0.70 5.43 -4.60
N VAL A 61 -1.96 5.52 -4.97
CA VAL A 61 -2.40 5.28 -6.36
C VAL A 61 -3.02 6.56 -6.91
N ILE A 62 -2.51 7.06 -8.02
CA ILE A 62 -3.10 8.18 -8.75
C ILE A 62 -4.40 7.68 -9.39
N LEU A 63 -5.52 8.31 -9.04
CA LEU A 63 -6.85 7.97 -9.54
C LEU A 63 -7.22 8.74 -10.81
N ASN A 64 -6.77 9.98 -10.91
CA ASN A 64 -6.91 10.84 -12.09
C ASN A 64 -5.91 12.02 -12.02
N SER A 65 -6.04 12.98 -12.89
CA SER A 65 -5.14 14.13 -13.00
C SER A 65 -4.92 14.91 -11.69
N ASN A 66 -5.83 14.85 -10.72
CA ASN A 66 -5.75 15.65 -9.49
C ASN A 66 -5.93 14.85 -8.19
N TRP A 67 -6.36 13.60 -8.27
CA TRP A 67 -6.70 12.82 -7.09
C TRP A 67 -5.85 11.56 -6.93
N VAL A 68 -5.48 11.28 -5.69
CA VAL A 68 -4.82 10.04 -5.28
C VAL A 68 -5.62 9.34 -4.21
N ILE A 69 -5.36 8.04 -4.03
CA ILE A 69 -5.86 7.24 -2.92
C ILE A 69 -4.68 6.64 -2.17
N THR A 70 -4.77 6.60 -0.83
CA THR A 70 -3.77 6.04 0.06
C THR A 70 -4.43 5.58 1.36
N CYS A 71 -3.64 5.13 2.35
CA CYS A 71 -4.13 4.79 3.69
C CYS A 71 -4.44 6.04 4.50
N ALA A 72 -5.44 5.96 5.38
CA ALA A 72 -5.75 6.99 6.35
C ALA A 72 -4.63 7.17 7.37
N HIS A 73 -4.03 6.08 7.87
CA HIS A 73 -2.97 6.14 8.87
C HIS A 73 -1.72 6.90 8.40
N LEU A 74 -1.47 7.02 7.08
CA LEU A 74 -0.36 7.81 6.54
C LEU A 74 -0.58 9.32 6.60
N VAL A 75 -1.80 9.77 6.81
CA VAL A 75 -2.18 11.18 6.72
C VAL A 75 -2.81 11.74 8.01
N GLU A 76 -2.96 10.91 9.04
CA GLU A 76 -3.46 11.30 10.37
C GLU A 76 -2.37 11.83 11.31
N GLU A 77 -1.12 11.45 11.08
CA GLU A 77 0.00 11.92 11.90
C GLU A 77 0.21 13.43 11.74
N LYS A 78 0.86 14.05 12.72
CA LYS A 78 1.30 15.44 12.63
C LYS A 78 2.39 15.56 11.58
N ILE A 79 1.99 15.84 10.36
CA ILE A 79 2.85 16.01 9.18
C ILE A 79 2.66 17.44 8.70
N ASP A 80 3.76 18.17 8.44
CA ASP A 80 3.69 19.57 8.01
C ASP A 80 3.23 19.67 6.56
N TYR A 81 3.72 18.78 5.69
CA TYR A 81 3.22 18.65 4.32
C TYR A 81 3.50 17.26 3.75
N ILE A 82 2.70 16.88 2.77
CA ILE A 82 2.83 15.59 2.05
C ILE A 82 2.95 15.88 0.56
N TYR A 83 3.88 15.18 -0.10
CA TYR A 83 4.05 15.27 -1.54
C TYR A 83 4.24 13.90 -2.19
N ILE A 84 4.02 13.85 -3.51
CA ILE A 84 4.29 12.71 -4.37
C ILE A 84 5.44 13.09 -5.29
N GLU A 85 6.43 12.21 -5.42
CA GLU A 85 7.53 12.39 -6.36
C GLU A 85 7.22 11.67 -7.69
N ILE A 86 7.26 12.41 -8.78
CA ILE A 86 7.09 11.90 -10.14
C ILE A 86 8.23 12.46 -11.00
N GLU A 87 9.09 11.58 -11.50
CA GLU A 87 10.25 11.95 -12.36
C GLU A 87 11.13 13.04 -11.74
N GLY A 88 11.38 12.98 -10.44
CA GLY A 88 12.19 13.95 -9.70
C GLY A 88 11.48 15.27 -9.39
N GLN A 89 10.19 15.41 -9.72
CA GLN A 89 9.38 16.59 -9.40
C GLN A 89 8.44 16.28 -8.24
N GLU A 90 8.34 17.23 -7.27
CA GLU A 90 7.44 17.16 -6.15
C GLU A 90 6.05 17.73 -6.49
N TYR A 91 5.01 16.99 -6.11
CA TYR A 91 3.61 17.36 -6.23
C TYR A 91 2.97 17.37 -4.85
N ILE A 92 2.85 18.55 -4.27
CA ILE A 92 2.26 18.73 -2.94
C ILE A 92 0.78 18.37 -2.98
N ILE A 93 0.33 17.61 -2.00
CA ILE A 93 -1.08 17.29 -1.80
C ILE A 93 -1.70 18.39 -0.94
N ASP A 94 -2.58 19.18 -1.54
CA ASP A 94 -3.15 20.36 -0.89
C ASP A 94 -4.15 20.03 0.22
N LYS A 95 -4.80 18.86 0.13
CA LYS A 95 -5.73 18.38 1.17
C LYS A 95 -5.92 16.88 1.11
N PHE A 96 -6.21 16.29 2.26
CA PHE A 96 -6.69 14.91 2.38
C PHE A 96 -8.13 14.87 2.89
N ILE A 97 -8.84 13.84 2.50
CA ILE A 97 -10.15 13.48 2.99
C ILE A 97 -10.05 12.05 3.49
N VAL A 98 -9.98 11.90 4.81
CA VAL A 98 -10.00 10.59 5.49
C VAL A 98 -11.44 10.08 5.51
N ASN A 99 -11.62 8.77 5.33
CA ASN A 99 -12.95 8.19 5.47
C ASN A 99 -13.45 8.36 6.90
N LYS A 100 -14.70 8.81 7.07
CA LYS A 100 -15.29 9.10 8.38
C LYS A 100 -15.38 7.90 9.34
N ASP A 101 -15.38 6.70 8.79
CA ASP A 101 -15.49 5.45 9.54
C ASP A 101 -14.11 4.86 9.89
N TYR A 102 -13.01 5.57 9.55
CA TYR A 102 -11.67 5.17 9.89
C TYR A 102 -11.48 5.04 11.39
N SER A 103 -10.86 3.96 11.80
CA SER A 103 -10.45 3.72 13.18
C SER A 103 -9.23 2.81 13.22
N SER A 104 -8.12 3.34 13.70
CA SER A 104 -6.89 2.57 13.93
C SER A 104 -7.11 1.45 14.96
N GLU A 105 -7.83 1.75 16.05
CA GLU A 105 -8.14 0.77 17.11
C GLU A 105 -8.96 -0.42 16.59
N LYS A 106 -9.97 -0.14 15.75
CA LYS A 106 -10.82 -1.19 15.17
C LYS A 106 -10.22 -1.82 13.93
N MET A 107 -9.12 -1.25 13.38
CA MET A 107 -8.52 -1.66 12.13
C MET A 107 -9.55 -1.72 10.99
N GLN A 108 -10.21 -0.60 10.71
CA GLN A 108 -11.26 -0.50 9.69
C GLN A 108 -11.18 0.83 8.95
N ALA A 109 -11.66 0.84 7.72
CA ALA A 109 -11.77 2.02 6.86
C ALA A 109 -10.47 2.82 6.73
N ASP A 110 -9.31 2.12 6.73
CA ASP A 110 -7.99 2.73 6.59
C ASP A 110 -7.75 3.21 5.16
N ILE A 111 -8.51 4.24 4.76
CA ILE A 111 -8.54 4.76 3.40
C ILE A 111 -8.72 6.28 3.41
N ALA A 112 -7.92 6.96 2.60
CA ALA A 112 -7.97 8.41 2.39
C ALA A 112 -7.77 8.74 0.91
N ILE A 113 -8.34 9.88 0.47
CA ILE A 113 -8.07 10.45 -0.83
C ILE A 113 -7.39 11.81 -0.68
N GLY A 114 -6.42 12.10 -1.54
CA GLY A 114 -5.66 13.35 -1.56
C GLY A 114 -5.92 14.13 -2.85
N PHE A 115 -6.00 15.45 -2.75
CA PHE A 115 -6.17 16.36 -3.88
C PHE A 115 -4.93 17.18 -4.11
N CYS A 116 -4.41 17.18 -5.33
CA CYS A 116 -3.32 18.02 -5.79
C CYS A 116 -3.85 19.06 -6.78
N LYS A 117 -3.80 20.33 -6.41
CA LYS A 117 -4.28 21.44 -7.24
C LYS A 117 -3.45 21.60 -8.52
N LYS A 118 -2.12 21.37 -8.42
CA LYS A 118 -1.20 21.42 -9.57
C LYS A 118 -1.52 20.37 -10.62
N GLY A 119 -2.07 19.23 -10.19
CA GLY A 119 -2.32 18.07 -11.05
C GLY A 119 -1.05 17.28 -11.38
N PHE A 120 -1.23 15.99 -11.69
CA PHE A 120 -0.13 15.02 -11.92
C PHE A 120 0.25 14.85 -13.40
N GLY A 121 -0.34 15.64 -14.29
CA GLY A 121 -0.15 15.47 -15.72
C GLY A 121 -0.92 14.28 -16.29
N ASN A 122 -0.42 13.72 -17.38
CA ASN A 122 -1.09 12.63 -18.10
C ASN A 122 -0.55 11.27 -17.60
N ILE A 123 -1.07 10.81 -16.47
CA ILE A 123 -0.78 9.48 -15.93
C ILE A 123 -2.00 8.59 -16.21
N ALA A 124 -1.75 7.35 -16.65
CA ALA A 124 -2.82 6.38 -16.92
C ALA A 124 -3.65 6.13 -15.64
N GLU A 125 -4.93 6.45 -15.72
CA GLU A 125 -5.89 6.30 -14.62
C GLU A 125 -6.29 4.81 -14.50
N PRO A 126 -6.24 4.20 -13.30
CA PRO A 126 -6.71 2.83 -13.14
C PRO A 126 -8.24 2.78 -13.14
N GLU A 127 -8.80 1.76 -13.78
CA GLU A 127 -10.20 1.44 -13.55
C GLU A 127 -10.40 0.91 -12.13
N LEU A 128 -11.50 1.26 -11.48
CA LEU A 128 -11.85 0.72 -10.18
C LEU A 128 -12.53 -0.65 -10.32
N TYR A 129 -12.19 -1.57 -9.42
CA TYR A 129 -12.85 -2.87 -9.32
C TYR A 129 -14.15 -2.72 -8.55
N GLU A 130 -15.29 -2.83 -9.23
CA GLU A 130 -16.61 -2.45 -8.71
C GLU A 130 -17.38 -3.59 -8.01
N THR A 131 -16.72 -4.69 -7.71
CA THR A 131 -17.34 -5.82 -7.02
C THR A 131 -16.52 -6.23 -5.81
N LYS A 132 -17.16 -6.96 -4.88
CA LYS A 132 -16.45 -7.53 -3.73
C LYS A 132 -15.37 -8.50 -4.21
N ILE A 133 -14.14 -8.36 -3.67
CA ILE A 133 -13.04 -9.31 -3.89
C ILE A 133 -13.45 -10.68 -3.36
N LYS A 134 -13.14 -11.74 -4.08
CA LYS A 134 -13.44 -13.12 -3.69
C LYS A 134 -12.20 -13.84 -3.18
N ILE A 135 -12.40 -14.76 -2.26
CA ILE A 135 -11.36 -15.74 -1.88
C ILE A 135 -10.97 -16.52 -3.13
N ASN A 136 -9.69 -16.79 -3.29
CA ASN A 136 -9.04 -17.39 -4.46
C ASN A 136 -8.95 -16.49 -5.70
N ASP A 137 -9.35 -15.21 -5.63
CA ASP A 137 -9.02 -14.27 -6.71
C ASP A 137 -7.50 -14.12 -6.83
N TYR A 138 -7.00 -14.23 -8.06
CA TYR A 138 -5.63 -13.88 -8.39
C TYR A 138 -5.48 -12.37 -8.34
N CYS A 139 -4.49 -11.90 -7.61
CA CYS A 139 -4.22 -10.48 -7.45
C CYS A 139 -2.75 -10.13 -7.75
N SER A 140 -2.52 -8.88 -8.03
CA SER A 140 -1.19 -8.28 -8.11
C SER A 140 -1.19 -6.99 -7.30
N PHE A 141 -0.04 -6.61 -6.77
CA PHE A 141 0.11 -5.33 -6.08
C PHE A 141 1.52 -4.78 -6.23
N ALA A 142 1.65 -3.48 -5.99
CA ALA A 142 2.91 -2.78 -6.07
C ALA A 142 2.99 -1.66 -5.04
N GLY A 143 4.23 -1.35 -4.62
CA GLY A 143 4.50 -0.29 -3.67
C GLY A 143 5.98 0.09 -3.59
N TYR A 144 6.29 1.01 -2.69
CA TYR A 144 7.62 1.58 -2.47
C TYR A 144 8.15 1.29 -1.05
N GLY A 145 7.69 0.23 -0.43
CA GLY A 145 8.03 -0.13 0.93
C GLY A 145 9.39 -0.85 1.11
N ARG A 146 9.65 -1.49 2.27
CA ARG A 146 10.85 -2.30 2.61
C ARG A 146 10.99 -3.52 1.72
N TYR A 147 12.18 -3.82 1.24
CA TYR A 147 12.42 -5.02 0.46
C TYR A 147 13.37 -6.02 1.13
N GLY A 148 13.18 -7.25 0.78
CA GLY A 148 13.96 -8.39 1.18
C GLY A 148 13.37 -9.65 0.58
N ASN A 149 13.71 -10.79 1.13
CA ASN A 149 13.05 -12.04 0.78
C ASN A 149 12.34 -12.64 2.01
N MET A 150 11.34 -13.47 1.75
CA MET A 150 10.48 -14.06 2.78
C MET A 150 11.20 -15.03 3.75
N LEU A 151 12.48 -15.38 3.53
CA LEU A 151 13.26 -16.15 4.52
C LEU A 151 13.80 -15.28 5.65
N VAL A 152 14.12 -14.01 5.37
CA VAL A 152 14.83 -13.12 6.31
C VAL A 152 14.07 -11.82 6.57
N GLY A 153 12.92 -11.65 5.96
CA GLY A 153 12.12 -10.44 6.04
C GLY A 153 12.71 -9.26 5.26
N ALA A 154 12.00 -8.14 5.28
CA ALA A 154 12.41 -6.92 4.60
C ALA A 154 13.34 -6.09 5.49
N LYS A 155 14.56 -5.77 5.00
CA LYS A 155 15.60 -5.07 5.78
C LYS A 155 16.29 -3.92 5.03
N LYS A 156 15.96 -3.69 3.73
CA LYS A 156 16.67 -2.74 2.87
C LYS A 156 15.70 -1.74 2.23
N TYR A 157 16.21 -0.59 1.76
CA TYR A 157 15.49 0.40 0.97
C TYR A 157 16.39 1.00 -0.13
N ASP A 158 15.81 1.24 -1.28
CA ASP A 158 16.49 1.88 -2.42
C ASP A 158 15.57 2.83 -3.23
N GLY A 159 14.35 3.07 -2.74
CA GLY A 159 13.38 3.97 -3.39
C GLY A 159 12.73 3.42 -4.66
N LYS A 160 13.02 2.17 -5.04
CA LYS A 160 12.45 1.56 -6.24
C LYS A 160 11.11 0.92 -5.96
N ILE A 161 10.22 1.01 -6.92
CA ILE A 161 8.97 0.26 -6.90
C ILE A 161 9.25 -1.24 -7.06
N ARG A 162 8.52 -2.05 -6.31
CA ARG A 162 8.44 -3.50 -6.53
C ARG A 162 6.98 -3.90 -6.57
N GLY A 163 6.71 -4.95 -7.30
CA GLY A 163 5.38 -5.54 -7.35
C GLY A 163 5.46 -7.03 -7.57
N GLY A 164 4.41 -7.71 -7.22
CA GLY A 164 4.29 -9.13 -7.41
C GLY A 164 2.85 -9.57 -7.45
N THR A 165 2.65 -10.86 -7.30
CA THR A 165 1.35 -11.51 -7.42
C THR A 165 1.06 -12.36 -6.21
N ASN A 166 -0.21 -12.62 -5.94
CA ASN A 166 -0.64 -13.52 -4.89
C ASN A 166 -2.07 -14.02 -5.17
N ILE A 167 -2.61 -14.80 -4.25
CA ILE A 167 -3.99 -15.26 -4.22
C ILE A 167 -4.63 -14.73 -2.93
N ILE A 168 -5.87 -14.27 -3.00
CA ILE A 168 -6.63 -13.85 -1.84
C ILE A 168 -6.98 -15.08 -0.99
N ASP A 169 -6.51 -15.08 0.27
CA ASP A 169 -6.67 -16.21 1.17
C ASP A 169 -7.97 -16.15 1.98
N SER A 170 -8.29 -14.97 2.50
CA SER A 170 -9.41 -14.80 3.42
C SER A 170 -9.89 -13.35 3.50
N TYR A 171 -11.01 -13.14 4.20
CA TYR A 171 -11.45 -11.83 4.63
C TYR A 171 -10.92 -11.52 6.05
N PHE A 172 -10.60 -10.26 6.27
CA PHE A 172 -10.21 -9.75 7.58
C PHE A 172 -11.04 -8.51 7.91
N LYS A 173 -11.60 -8.48 9.13
CA LYS A 173 -12.54 -7.43 9.51
C LYS A 173 -13.70 -7.32 8.51
N LYS A 174 -14.31 -6.14 8.42
CA LYS A 174 -15.48 -5.90 7.56
C LYS A 174 -15.10 -5.64 6.09
N ASP A 175 -13.95 -5.03 5.88
CA ASP A 175 -13.60 -4.35 4.63
C ASP A 175 -12.20 -4.72 4.09
N MET A 176 -11.53 -5.69 4.70
CA MET A 176 -10.19 -6.09 4.27
C MET A 176 -10.14 -7.52 3.73
N VAL A 177 -9.15 -7.77 2.92
CA VAL A 177 -8.73 -9.10 2.45
C VAL A 177 -7.28 -9.36 2.83
N ILE A 178 -6.96 -10.65 2.94
CA ILE A 178 -5.65 -11.15 3.36
C ILE A 178 -4.99 -11.91 2.21
N ILE A 179 -3.68 -11.75 2.10
CA ILE A 179 -2.77 -12.63 1.38
C ILE A 179 -1.68 -13.12 2.31
N SER A 180 -1.13 -14.29 2.04
CA SER A 180 0.00 -14.85 2.78
C SER A 180 1.06 -15.42 1.83
N GLY A 181 2.28 -15.61 2.32
CA GLY A 181 3.35 -16.33 1.63
C GLY A 181 3.61 -17.70 2.23
N SER A 182 3.90 -18.71 1.41
CA SER A 182 4.24 -20.05 1.86
C SER A 182 5.52 -20.55 1.18
N LYS A 183 6.46 -21.02 1.99
CA LYS A 183 7.71 -21.59 1.48
C LYS A 183 7.50 -22.89 0.70
N ASP A 184 6.63 -23.74 1.24
CA ASP A 184 6.45 -25.11 0.74
C ASP A 184 5.28 -25.23 -0.25
N ASN A 185 4.41 -24.21 -0.31
CA ASN A 185 3.25 -24.21 -1.18
C ASN A 185 3.08 -22.82 -1.84
N THR A 186 3.98 -22.52 -2.77
CA THR A 186 3.98 -21.26 -3.52
C THR A 186 2.74 -21.16 -4.39
N LYS A 187 2.00 -20.07 -4.25
CA LYS A 187 0.71 -19.84 -4.93
C LYS A 187 0.90 -19.26 -6.33
N THR A 188 1.92 -18.40 -6.52
CA THR A 188 2.15 -17.69 -7.78
C THR A 188 3.64 -17.59 -8.10
N GLN A 189 3.98 -17.36 -9.37
CA GLN A 189 5.38 -17.25 -9.80
C GLN A 189 6.14 -16.08 -9.17
N LEU A 190 5.47 -14.94 -9.02
CA LEU A 190 6.01 -13.73 -8.39
C LEU A 190 5.30 -13.47 -7.04
N GLU A 191 5.19 -14.52 -6.20
CA GLU A 191 4.59 -14.37 -4.88
C GLU A 191 5.30 -13.28 -4.09
N PHE A 192 4.51 -12.39 -3.50
CA PHE A 192 4.99 -11.16 -2.89
C PHE A 192 4.14 -10.81 -1.67
N LEU A 193 4.76 -10.30 -0.62
CA LEU A 193 4.07 -9.77 0.58
C LEU A 193 4.41 -8.30 0.76
N PRO A 194 3.43 -7.46 1.15
CA PRO A 194 3.70 -6.05 1.45
C PRO A 194 4.50 -5.89 2.74
N ASN A 195 5.23 -4.79 2.87
CA ASN A 195 5.92 -4.42 4.10
C ASN A 195 5.75 -2.93 4.40
N VAL A 196 6.38 -2.45 5.47
CA VAL A 196 6.38 -1.02 5.88
C VAL A 196 6.79 -0.14 4.70
N GLY A 197 5.98 0.89 4.40
CA GLY A 197 6.14 1.79 3.25
C GLY A 197 5.35 1.35 1.99
N ASP A 198 4.83 0.11 1.93
CA ASP A 198 3.86 -0.27 0.90
C ASP A 198 2.44 0.20 1.24
N SER A 199 2.22 0.68 2.46
CA SER A 199 0.96 1.31 2.91
C SER A 199 0.44 2.28 1.85
N GLY A 200 -0.82 2.10 1.40
CA GLY A 200 -1.44 2.88 0.33
C GLY A 200 -1.12 2.41 -1.08
N GLY A 201 -0.21 1.44 -1.27
CA GLY A 201 0.05 0.81 -2.56
C GLY A 201 -1.15 0.03 -3.08
N GLY A 202 -1.29 -0.03 -4.41
CA GLY A 202 -2.49 -0.60 -5.04
C GLY A 202 -2.47 -2.13 -5.11
N LEU A 203 -3.60 -2.74 -4.74
CA LEU A 203 -3.95 -4.13 -5.06
C LEU A 203 -4.85 -4.15 -6.30
N PHE A 204 -4.50 -4.97 -7.28
CA PHE A 204 -5.20 -5.04 -8.56
C PHE A 204 -5.72 -6.45 -8.82
N ILE A 205 -6.96 -6.53 -9.31
CA ILE A 205 -7.59 -7.74 -9.81
C ILE A 205 -7.99 -7.50 -11.26
N ARG A 206 -7.51 -8.36 -12.18
CA ARG A 206 -7.75 -8.21 -13.64
C ARG A 206 -7.37 -6.80 -14.16
N GLY A 207 -6.28 -6.22 -13.64
CA GLY A 207 -5.80 -4.88 -14.00
C GLY A 207 -6.57 -3.71 -13.40
N LYS A 208 -7.63 -3.94 -12.62
CA LYS A 208 -8.44 -2.90 -11.98
C LYS A 208 -8.04 -2.72 -10.52
N LEU A 209 -8.01 -1.49 -10.02
CA LEU A 209 -7.72 -1.19 -8.62
C LEU A 209 -8.82 -1.74 -7.72
N ALA A 210 -8.50 -2.76 -6.95
CA ALA A 210 -9.45 -3.50 -6.11
C ALA A 210 -9.26 -3.22 -4.61
N GLY A 211 -8.07 -2.82 -4.20
CA GLY A 211 -7.74 -2.52 -2.80
C GLY A 211 -6.49 -1.67 -2.65
N ILE A 212 -6.19 -1.30 -1.42
CA ILE A 212 -4.95 -0.63 -1.03
C ILE A 212 -4.30 -1.35 0.15
N THR A 213 -2.98 -1.42 0.15
CA THR A 213 -2.19 -2.01 1.24
C THR A 213 -2.42 -1.23 2.53
N SER A 214 -2.68 -1.92 3.64
CA SER A 214 -2.95 -1.29 4.93
C SER A 214 -2.08 -1.83 6.06
N LEU A 215 -2.10 -3.13 6.33
CA LEU A 215 -1.48 -3.73 7.51
C LEU A 215 -0.61 -4.94 7.15
N ILE A 216 0.34 -5.24 8.06
CA ILE A 216 1.02 -6.53 8.15
C ILE A 216 0.53 -7.21 9.42
N LEU A 217 0.13 -8.47 9.31
CA LEU A 217 -0.28 -9.30 10.42
C LEU A 217 0.81 -10.35 10.66
N SER A 218 1.44 -10.27 11.82
CA SER A 218 2.53 -11.18 12.18
C SER A 218 2.10 -12.17 13.26
N LYS A 219 2.52 -13.42 13.13
CA LYS A 219 2.30 -14.49 14.10
C LYS A 219 3.39 -14.54 15.17
N ASP A 220 4.61 -14.15 14.82
CA ASP A 220 5.77 -14.14 15.72
C ASP A 220 6.00 -12.77 16.40
N LYS A 221 5.14 -11.79 16.12
CA LYS A 221 5.19 -10.39 16.60
C LYS A 221 6.29 -9.55 15.94
N ILE A 222 6.91 -10.03 14.89
CA ILE A 222 7.88 -9.30 14.07
C ILE A 222 7.26 -9.09 12.70
N ALA A 223 6.77 -7.88 12.44
CA ALA A 223 6.09 -7.56 11.17
C ALA A 223 7.13 -7.25 10.07
N ASP A 224 7.91 -8.25 9.66
CA ASP A 224 8.96 -8.12 8.64
C ASP A 224 8.60 -8.81 7.31
N SER A 225 7.38 -9.35 7.22
CA SER A 225 6.82 -10.05 6.07
C SER A 225 7.64 -11.27 5.64
N ASN A 226 8.10 -12.03 6.61
CA ASN A 226 8.68 -13.35 6.37
C ASN A 226 7.60 -14.40 6.06
N TYR A 227 8.02 -15.63 5.75
CA TYR A 227 7.08 -16.74 5.61
C TYR A 227 6.29 -16.97 6.91
N GLY A 228 4.97 -16.89 6.83
CA GLY A 228 4.05 -16.98 7.97
C GLY A 228 3.37 -15.66 8.32
N ASP A 229 3.91 -14.54 7.87
CA ASP A 229 3.22 -13.24 7.95
C ASP A 229 2.16 -13.12 6.86
N GLU A 230 1.25 -12.17 7.06
CA GLU A 230 0.12 -11.90 6.18
C GLU A 230 0.05 -10.41 5.85
N GLY A 231 -0.28 -10.10 4.59
CA GLY A 231 -0.60 -8.73 4.15
C GLY A 231 -2.10 -8.50 4.12
N ALA A 232 -2.56 -7.39 4.68
CA ALA A 232 -3.97 -7.00 4.67
C ALA A 232 -4.20 -5.76 3.80
N PHE A 233 -5.26 -5.81 2.99
CA PHE A 233 -5.63 -4.76 2.05
C PHE A 233 -7.07 -4.31 2.28
N VAL A 234 -7.29 -3.00 2.35
CA VAL A 234 -8.63 -2.41 2.35
C VAL A 234 -9.22 -2.54 0.96
N GLN A 235 -10.40 -3.14 0.83
CA GLN A 235 -11.11 -3.25 -0.43
C GLN A 235 -11.65 -1.89 -0.91
N ILE A 236 -11.58 -1.60 -2.21
CA ILE A 236 -12.17 -0.38 -2.81
C ILE A 236 -13.69 -0.47 -2.86
N TYR A 237 -14.24 -1.67 -3.11
CA TYR A 237 -15.67 -1.87 -3.34
C TYR A 237 -16.61 -1.24 -2.30
N PRO A 238 -16.39 -1.35 -0.96
CA PRO A 238 -17.27 -0.73 0.02
C PRO A 238 -17.25 0.81 0.01
N TYR A 239 -16.25 1.42 -0.64
CA TYR A 239 -15.99 2.84 -0.64
C TYR A 239 -16.20 3.52 -2.00
N LEU A 240 -16.72 2.80 -3.00
CA LEU A 240 -16.90 3.31 -4.36
C LEU A 240 -17.70 4.60 -4.43
N ASP A 241 -18.86 4.66 -3.74
CA ASP A 241 -19.69 5.86 -3.75
C ASP A 241 -19.00 7.04 -3.06
N TRP A 242 -18.27 6.78 -1.97
CA TRP A 242 -17.48 7.78 -1.29
C TRP A 242 -16.34 8.28 -2.19
N ILE A 243 -15.60 7.41 -2.86
CA ILE A 243 -14.53 7.79 -3.81
C ILE A 243 -15.11 8.61 -4.96
N LYS A 244 -16.16 8.10 -5.61
CA LYS A 244 -16.81 8.74 -6.76
C LYS A 244 -17.34 10.13 -6.43
N LYS A 245 -17.86 10.34 -5.22
CA LYS A 245 -18.35 11.65 -4.75
C LYS A 245 -17.30 12.76 -4.85
N TYR A 246 -16.02 12.45 -4.63
CA TYR A 246 -14.94 13.44 -4.62
C TYR A 246 -14.11 13.44 -5.92
N VAL A 247 -13.94 12.27 -6.52
CA VAL A 247 -13.02 12.04 -7.64
C VAL A 247 -13.70 12.22 -8.99
N GLN A 248 -15.04 12.23 -9.08
CA GLN A 248 -15.75 12.47 -10.33
C GLN A 248 -15.38 13.85 -10.88
N LYS A 249 -14.98 13.87 -12.15
CA LYS A 249 -14.77 15.09 -12.94
C LYS A 249 -16.06 15.91 -12.95
N LYS A 250 -15.94 17.16 -12.53
CA LYS A 250 -16.90 18.18 -12.93
C LYS A 250 -16.62 18.59 -14.38
#